data_f8d92f7a46775fb16d930d52dcc27c0e
#
_entry.id   f8d92f7a46775fb16d930d52dcc27c0e
#
_cell.length_a   1.000
_cell.length_b   1.000
_cell.length_c   1.000
_cell.angle_alpha   90.00
_cell.angle_beta   90.00
_cell.angle_gamma   90.00
#
_symmetry.space_group_name_H-M   'P 1'
#
loop_
_entity.id
_entity.type
_entity.pdbx_description
1 polymer ?
#
loop_
_entity_poly.entity_id
_entity_poly.type
_entity_poly.pdbx_seq_one_letter_code
_entity_poly.pdbx_strand_id
1 'polypeptide(L)'
;ELAEIMKCREVLGQIVMTIFYEVEPTDIKKQTGEFGKAFTKTCRGKTKEHIERWRNALEDVATIAGYHSHKWRNEADMIEKIATDVSNMLNSCTPSRDFDGLVGMRAHMNMMEHLLRLDLDEVRIIGIWGPPGIGKTTIARFLLNQVSDRFQLSAIMVNIKGCYPRPCFDEYSAQLQLQNQMLSQMINHKDIMISHLGVAQERLRDKKVFLVLDEVDQLGQLDALAKETRWFGPGSRIIITTEDLGVLKAHGINHVYKVGYPSNDEAFQIFCMNAFGQKHPNDGFDEIARKVTYLAGELPLGLKVLGSALRGMSKPEWERTLPRLKTSLDGKIGSIIQFSYDALCEEDKYLFLYIACLFNGESTTKVKELLGKFLDVRQGLHVLAQKSLISFHEEISCKQIVQVLLLNKFSHVRHTKRNNSQIIRMHTLLEQFGRETSRKQFVHHGYRKHQLLVGERDIYEVLDDDTTDNRRFIGINLDLYKNVEELNISEKALERIHDFQFVKIND
;
A
#
# COMPACT_ATOMS: atom_id res chain seq x y z
N GLU A 1 -13.84 8.32 -46.48
CA GLU A 1 -13.12 7.53 -45.45
C GLU A 1 -12.64 8.42 -44.31
N LEU A 2 -11.80 9.46 -44.53
CA LEU A 2 -11.27 10.35 -43.50
C LEU A 2 -12.37 10.97 -42.62
N ALA A 3 -13.44 11.48 -43.22
CA ALA A 3 -14.58 12.03 -42.48
C ALA A 3 -15.28 11.00 -41.58
N GLU A 4 -15.29 9.71 -41.92
CA GLU A 4 -15.81 8.64 -41.05
C GLU A 4 -14.82 8.31 -39.90
N ILE A 5 -13.51 8.31 -40.20
CA ILE A 5 -12.48 8.12 -39.17
C ILE A 5 -12.59 9.22 -38.10
N MET A 6 -12.72 10.49 -38.53
CA MET A 6 -12.86 11.61 -37.58
C MET A 6 -14.14 11.52 -36.77
N LYS A 7 -15.25 11.09 -37.39
CA LYS A 7 -16.50 10.82 -36.66
C LYS A 7 -16.37 9.69 -35.64
N CYS A 8 -15.68 8.59 -35.98
CA CYS A 8 -15.40 7.52 -35.03
C CYS A 8 -14.53 7.99 -33.85
N ARG A 9 -13.58 8.89 -34.11
CA ARG A 9 -12.78 9.54 -33.04
C ARG A 9 -13.68 10.30 -32.07
N GLU A 10 -14.60 11.13 -32.58
CA GLU A 10 -15.50 11.93 -31.74
C GLU A 10 -16.53 11.11 -30.99
N VAL A 11 -17.18 10.15 -31.67
CA VAL A 11 -18.33 9.41 -31.14
C VAL A 11 -17.87 8.20 -30.28
N LEU A 12 -16.83 7.50 -30.73
CA LEU A 12 -16.37 6.24 -30.13
C LEU A 12 -15.09 6.41 -29.31
N GLY A 13 -14.50 7.63 -29.26
CA GLY A 13 -13.25 7.87 -28.54
C GLY A 13 -12.04 7.16 -29.17
N GLN A 14 -12.09 6.78 -30.44
CA GLN A 14 -10.99 6.08 -31.09
C GLN A 14 -9.75 6.96 -31.20
N ILE A 15 -8.58 6.35 -30.95
CA ILE A 15 -7.27 7.03 -31.07
C ILE A 15 -6.91 7.11 -32.55
N VAL A 16 -6.65 8.33 -33.04
CA VAL A 16 -6.22 8.57 -34.41
C VAL A 16 -4.79 9.12 -34.37
N MET A 17 -3.85 8.40 -34.99
CA MET A 17 -2.46 8.83 -35.20
C MET A 17 -2.30 9.27 -36.65
N THR A 18 -1.76 10.49 -36.85
CA THR A 18 -1.57 11.05 -38.18
C THR A 18 -0.11 10.96 -38.61
N ILE A 19 0.11 10.58 -39.87
CA ILE A 19 1.42 10.58 -40.49
C ILE A 19 1.32 11.48 -41.74
N PHE A 20 2.03 12.59 -41.72
CA PHE A 20 2.12 13.54 -42.83
C PHE A 20 3.36 13.16 -43.64
N TYR A 21 3.14 12.34 -44.69
CA TYR A 21 4.20 11.86 -45.55
C TYR A 21 4.29 12.73 -46.79
N GLU A 22 5.43 13.43 -46.98
CA GLU A 22 5.70 14.39 -48.07
C GLU A 22 4.64 15.46 -48.25
N VAL A 23 3.92 15.82 -47.18
CA VAL A 23 2.90 16.88 -47.20
C VAL A 23 2.96 17.69 -45.90
N GLU A 24 2.78 18.99 -46.02
CA GLU A 24 2.73 19.88 -44.87
C GLU A 24 1.31 19.90 -44.24
N PRO A 25 1.16 19.77 -42.93
CA PRO A 25 -0.14 19.87 -42.26
C PRO A 25 -0.87 21.18 -42.54
N THR A 26 -0.12 22.26 -42.70
CA THR A 26 -0.66 23.58 -43.05
C THR A 26 -1.33 23.59 -44.43
N ASP A 27 -0.79 22.86 -45.38
CA ASP A 27 -1.39 22.76 -46.74
C ASP A 27 -2.65 21.89 -46.72
N ILE A 28 -2.68 20.83 -45.85
CA ILE A 28 -3.88 20.04 -45.63
C ILE A 28 -4.95 20.89 -44.95
N LYS A 29 -4.59 21.62 -43.89
CA LYS A 29 -5.53 22.45 -43.11
C LYS A 29 -6.17 23.53 -43.98
N LYS A 30 -5.38 24.21 -44.80
CA LYS A 30 -5.85 25.35 -45.63
C LYS A 30 -6.21 24.94 -47.05
N GLN A 31 -6.03 23.69 -47.44
CA GLN A 31 -6.18 23.20 -48.81
C GLN A 31 -5.38 24.02 -49.80
N THR A 32 -4.11 24.24 -49.51
CA THR A 32 -3.16 25.05 -50.32
C THR A 32 -2.08 24.14 -50.97
N GLY A 33 -1.18 24.75 -51.75
CA GLY A 33 -0.07 24.06 -52.40
C GLY A 33 -0.51 23.01 -53.43
N GLU A 34 0.31 21.99 -53.64
CA GLU A 34 0.00 20.86 -54.55
C GLU A 34 -1.18 20.04 -54.01
N PHE A 35 -1.30 19.91 -52.70
CA PHE A 35 -2.43 19.23 -52.06
C PHE A 35 -3.74 19.92 -52.38
N GLY A 36 -3.79 21.27 -52.30
CA GLY A 36 -4.98 22.04 -52.61
C GLY A 36 -5.42 21.92 -54.08
N LYS A 37 -4.45 21.84 -55.01
CA LYS A 37 -4.74 21.63 -56.46
C LYS A 37 -5.38 20.23 -56.64
N ALA A 38 -4.84 19.19 -56.01
CA ALA A 38 -5.38 17.83 -56.06
C ALA A 38 -6.77 17.77 -55.41
N PHE A 39 -6.98 18.40 -54.27
CA PHE A 39 -8.28 18.46 -53.59
C PHE A 39 -9.32 19.16 -54.45
N THR A 40 -9.01 20.29 -55.07
CA THR A 40 -9.91 21.01 -55.97
C THR A 40 -10.32 20.14 -57.18
N LYS A 41 -9.38 19.39 -57.75
CA LYS A 41 -9.67 18.45 -58.84
C LYS A 41 -10.62 17.30 -58.38
N THR A 42 -10.43 16.79 -57.19
CA THR A 42 -11.26 15.70 -56.57
C THR A 42 -12.68 16.20 -56.26
N CYS A 43 -12.86 17.46 -55.92
CA CYS A 43 -14.13 18.09 -55.64
C CYS A 43 -15.03 18.32 -56.87
N ARG A 44 -14.50 18.21 -58.11
CA ARG A 44 -15.27 18.40 -59.31
C ARG A 44 -16.44 17.41 -59.43
N GLY A 45 -17.63 17.92 -59.59
CA GLY A 45 -18.86 17.13 -59.72
C GLY A 45 -19.42 16.60 -58.37
N LYS A 46 -18.90 17.05 -57.23
CA LYS A 46 -19.44 16.73 -55.92
C LYS A 46 -20.37 17.83 -55.40
N THR A 47 -21.28 17.49 -54.50
CA THR A 47 -22.20 18.46 -53.87
C THR A 47 -21.43 19.35 -52.88
N LYS A 48 -21.91 20.57 -52.66
CA LYS A 48 -21.32 21.50 -51.70
C LYS A 48 -21.19 20.88 -50.28
N GLU A 49 -22.22 20.15 -49.89
CA GLU A 49 -22.27 19.47 -48.60
C GLU A 49 -21.17 18.40 -48.41
N HIS A 50 -20.91 17.61 -49.47
CA HIS A 50 -19.79 16.66 -49.46
C HIS A 50 -18.43 17.33 -49.38
N ILE A 51 -18.25 18.44 -50.10
CA ILE A 51 -16.97 19.18 -50.13
C ILE A 51 -16.70 19.81 -48.75
N GLU A 52 -17.73 20.37 -48.11
CA GLU A 52 -17.61 20.99 -46.79
C GLU A 52 -17.30 19.97 -45.71
N ARG A 53 -17.98 18.81 -45.74
CA ARG A 53 -17.67 17.69 -44.88
C ARG A 53 -16.22 17.20 -44.99
N TRP A 54 -15.68 17.12 -46.21
CA TRP A 54 -14.30 16.74 -46.45
C TRP A 54 -13.31 17.79 -45.96
N ARG A 55 -13.62 19.08 -46.16
CA ARG A 55 -12.80 20.20 -45.71
C ARG A 55 -12.67 20.21 -44.20
N ASN A 56 -13.78 20.08 -43.48
CA ASN A 56 -13.79 20.01 -42.04
C ASN A 56 -12.95 18.83 -41.53
N ALA A 57 -13.10 17.64 -42.10
CA ALA A 57 -12.30 16.47 -41.71
C ALA A 57 -10.80 16.65 -41.98
N LEU A 58 -10.40 17.35 -43.06
CA LEU A 58 -9.02 17.66 -43.34
C LEU A 58 -8.46 18.71 -42.38
N GLU A 59 -9.27 19.70 -42.04
CA GLU A 59 -8.92 20.70 -41.02
C GLU A 59 -8.71 20.09 -39.66
N ASP A 60 -9.61 19.20 -39.22
CA ASP A 60 -9.56 18.49 -37.94
C ASP A 60 -8.35 17.56 -37.86
N VAL A 61 -8.08 16.75 -38.89
CA VAL A 61 -6.94 15.85 -38.94
C VAL A 61 -5.62 16.58 -38.89
N ALA A 62 -5.53 17.77 -39.49
CA ALA A 62 -4.33 18.59 -39.48
C ALA A 62 -4.05 19.25 -38.11
N THR A 63 -5.02 19.25 -37.20
CA THR A 63 -4.85 19.71 -35.81
C THR A 63 -4.32 18.61 -34.88
N ILE A 64 -4.42 17.33 -35.30
CA ILE A 64 -3.90 16.22 -34.53
C ILE A 64 -2.37 16.23 -34.60
N ALA A 65 -1.72 16.18 -33.43
CA ALA A 65 -0.27 16.03 -33.36
C ALA A 65 0.13 14.71 -34.03
N GLY A 66 1.00 14.79 -35.05
CA GLY A 66 1.39 13.64 -35.87
C GLY A 66 2.85 13.66 -36.28
N TYR A 67 3.23 12.63 -37.02
CA TYR A 67 4.59 12.47 -37.54
C TYR A 67 4.71 13.14 -38.88
N HIS A 68 5.85 13.85 -39.10
CA HIS A 68 6.15 14.55 -40.33
C HIS A 68 7.38 13.93 -40.98
N SER A 69 7.28 13.45 -42.21
CA SER A 69 8.41 12.82 -42.90
C SER A 69 9.64 13.73 -43.00
N HIS A 70 9.45 15.02 -43.22
CA HIS A 70 10.54 15.99 -43.34
C HIS A 70 11.33 16.27 -42.06
N LYS A 71 10.85 15.85 -40.89
CA LYS A 71 11.54 16.06 -39.61
C LYS A 71 12.54 14.96 -39.25
N TRP A 72 12.65 13.92 -40.06
CA TRP A 72 13.48 12.74 -39.76
C TRP A 72 14.69 12.68 -40.67
N ARG A 73 15.81 12.14 -40.17
CA ARG A 73 17.03 11.94 -40.94
C ARG A 73 16.86 10.93 -42.08
N ASN A 74 16.07 9.93 -41.80
CA ASN A 74 15.69 8.91 -42.76
C ASN A 74 14.33 8.30 -42.39
N GLU A 75 13.76 7.55 -43.30
CA GLU A 75 12.45 6.95 -43.17
C GLU A 75 12.43 5.80 -42.14
N ALA A 76 13.56 5.07 -42.02
CA ALA A 76 13.67 3.97 -41.08
C ALA A 76 13.54 4.44 -39.60
N ASP A 77 14.18 5.53 -39.22
CA ASP A 77 14.07 6.13 -37.89
C ASP A 77 12.62 6.57 -37.61
N MET A 78 11.93 7.12 -38.59
CA MET A 78 10.51 7.52 -38.47
C MET A 78 9.62 6.28 -38.25
N ILE A 79 9.82 5.23 -39.06
CA ILE A 79 9.05 3.99 -38.95
C ILE A 79 9.29 3.31 -37.59
N GLU A 80 10.54 3.21 -37.13
CA GLU A 80 10.88 2.64 -35.82
C GLU A 80 10.21 3.40 -34.67
N LYS A 81 10.24 4.73 -34.74
CA LYS A 81 9.55 5.56 -33.74
C LYS A 81 8.05 5.36 -33.77
N ILE A 82 7.41 5.39 -34.94
CA ILE A 82 5.98 5.16 -35.07
C ILE A 82 5.59 3.78 -34.54
N ALA A 83 6.33 2.74 -34.94
CA ALA A 83 6.09 1.36 -34.50
C ALA A 83 6.22 1.23 -32.97
N THR A 84 7.22 1.89 -32.39
CA THR A 84 7.41 1.94 -30.93
C THR A 84 6.25 2.64 -30.24
N ASP A 85 5.81 3.79 -30.74
CA ASP A 85 4.72 4.55 -30.15
C ASP A 85 3.37 3.83 -30.27
N VAL A 86 3.10 3.16 -31.43
CA VAL A 86 1.93 2.31 -31.61
C VAL A 86 1.96 1.11 -30.64
N SER A 87 3.12 0.45 -30.53
CA SER A 87 3.29 -0.66 -29.58
C SER A 87 3.05 -0.24 -28.14
N ASN A 88 3.60 0.89 -27.73
CA ASN A 88 3.39 1.44 -26.38
C ASN A 88 1.92 1.79 -26.14
N MET A 89 1.24 2.34 -27.14
CA MET A 89 -0.17 2.68 -27.07
C MET A 89 -1.04 1.42 -26.97
N LEU A 90 -0.78 0.40 -27.78
CA LEU A 90 -1.48 -0.89 -27.71
C LEU A 90 -1.25 -1.57 -26.34
N ASN A 91 -0.03 -1.54 -25.83
CA ASN A 91 0.28 -2.06 -24.50
C ASN A 91 -0.49 -1.32 -23.40
N SER A 92 -0.65 0.01 -23.54
CA SER A 92 -1.40 0.83 -22.57
C SER A 92 -2.92 0.57 -22.65
N CYS A 93 -3.45 0.24 -23.83
CA CYS A 93 -4.87 -0.07 -24.03
C CYS A 93 -5.22 -1.53 -23.73
N THR A 94 -4.22 -2.42 -23.55
CA THR A 94 -4.47 -3.82 -23.21
C THR A 94 -4.93 -3.93 -21.76
N PRO A 95 -6.14 -4.45 -21.48
CA PRO A 95 -6.59 -4.65 -20.10
C PRO A 95 -5.61 -5.58 -19.38
N SER A 96 -5.08 -5.10 -18.26
CA SER A 96 -4.21 -5.94 -17.44
C SER A 96 -5.02 -7.07 -16.81
N ARG A 97 -4.55 -8.32 -16.99
CA ARG A 97 -5.07 -9.49 -16.30
C ARG A 97 -4.38 -9.74 -14.96
N ASP A 98 -3.44 -8.88 -14.57
CA ASP A 98 -2.68 -9.00 -13.32
C ASP A 98 -3.58 -8.97 -12.07
N PHE A 99 -4.81 -8.50 -12.26
CA PHE A 99 -5.81 -8.35 -11.20
C PHE A 99 -6.91 -9.42 -11.27
N ASP A 100 -6.86 -10.33 -12.25
CA ASP A 100 -7.80 -11.43 -12.35
C ASP A 100 -7.64 -12.35 -11.13
N GLY A 101 -8.76 -12.62 -10.46
CA GLY A 101 -8.77 -13.48 -9.28
C GLY A 101 -8.41 -12.79 -7.96
N LEU A 102 -8.18 -11.48 -7.92
CA LEU A 102 -8.05 -10.75 -6.66
C LEU A 102 -9.34 -10.84 -5.86
N VAL A 103 -9.20 -11.24 -4.58
CA VAL A 103 -10.31 -11.38 -3.64
C VAL A 103 -10.53 -10.05 -2.89
N GLY A 104 -11.79 -9.70 -2.62
CA GLY A 104 -12.15 -8.51 -1.80
C GLY A 104 -12.04 -7.16 -2.52
N MET A 105 -11.49 -7.11 -3.74
CA MET A 105 -11.20 -5.84 -4.42
C MET A 105 -12.43 -4.99 -4.68
N ARG A 106 -13.60 -5.61 -4.90
CA ARG A 106 -14.86 -4.89 -5.15
C ARG A 106 -15.27 -4.01 -3.96
N ALA A 107 -15.09 -4.49 -2.75
CA ALA A 107 -15.41 -3.71 -1.54
C ALA A 107 -14.51 -2.48 -1.42
N HIS A 108 -13.20 -2.63 -1.71
CA HIS A 108 -12.26 -1.51 -1.74
C HIS A 108 -12.64 -0.49 -2.82
N MET A 109 -13.06 -0.94 -4.02
CA MET A 109 -13.45 -0.04 -5.11
C MET A 109 -14.69 0.78 -4.76
N ASN A 110 -15.72 0.18 -4.18
CA ASN A 110 -16.92 0.90 -3.74
C ASN A 110 -16.57 2.03 -2.77
N MET A 111 -15.66 1.78 -1.81
CA MET A 111 -15.22 2.82 -0.88
C MET A 111 -14.39 3.90 -1.57
N MET A 112 -13.52 3.52 -2.51
CA MET A 112 -12.68 4.46 -3.23
C MET A 112 -13.48 5.34 -4.19
N GLU A 113 -14.56 4.87 -4.81
CA GLU A 113 -15.45 5.67 -5.66
C GLU A 113 -16.01 6.89 -4.91
N HIS A 114 -16.41 6.71 -3.66
CA HIS A 114 -16.89 7.82 -2.81
C HIS A 114 -15.83 8.87 -2.51
N LEU A 115 -14.56 8.47 -2.44
CA LEU A 115 -13.44 9.38 -2.22
C LEU A 115 -12.97 10.03 -3.53
N LEU A 116 -12.92 9.25 -4.60
CA LEU A 116 -12.47 9.72 -5.91
C LEU A 116 -13.40 10.79 -6.50
N ARG A 117 -14.73 10.62 -6.39
CA ARG A 117 -15.70 11.54 -6.96
C ARG A 117 -15.27 12.04 -8.34
N LEU A 118 -15.17 11.10 -9.29
CA LEU A 118 -14.74 11.39 -10.67
C LEU A 118 -15.71 12.29 -11.44
N ASP A 119 -16.87 12.55 -10.86
CA ASP A 119 -17.89 13.47 -11.31
C ASP A 119 -17.57 14.95 -11.04
N LEU A 120 -16.57 15.24 -10.19
CA LEU A 120 -16.19 16.61 -9.81
C LEU A 120 -14.90 17.05 -10.48
N ASP A 121 -14.87 18.30 -10.91
CA ASP A 121 -13.69 18.92 -11.53
C ASP A 121 -12.63 19.41 -10.52
N GLU A 122 -12.90 19.30 -9.22
CA GLU A 122 -11.89 19.63 -8.21
C GLU A 122 -10.71 18.66 -8.23
N VAL A 123 -9.53 19.13 -7.86
CA VAL A 123 -8.35 18.30 -7.65
C VAL A 123 -8.45 17.65 -6.27
N ARG A 124 -8.31 16.33 -6.20
CA ARG A 124 -8.33 15.58 -4.93
C ARG A 124 -7.04 14.84 -4.68
N ILE A 125 -6.54 14.97 -3.46
CA ILE A 125 -5.43 14.16 -2.93
C ILE A 125 -6.03 13.18 -1.91
N ILE A 126 -5.80 11.89 -2.13
CA ILE A 126 -6.43 10.80 -1.34
C ILE A 126 -5.34 9.91 -0.79
N GLY A 127 -5.31 9.73 0.53
CA GLY A 127 -4.40 8.82 1.22
C GLY A 127 -5.01 7.42 1.37
N ILE A 128 -4.27 6.39 0.97
CA ILE A 128 -4.54 4.98 1.28
C ILE A 128 -3.60 4.56 2.40
N TRP A 129 -4.15 4.37 3.61
CA TRP A 129 -3.39 4.12 4.82
C TRP A 129 -3.69 2.75 5.42
N GLY A 130 -2.68 2.09 5.95
CA GLY A 130 -2.81 0.81 6.65
C GLY A 130 -1.47 0.13 6.88
N PRO A 131 -1.44 -1.02 7.58
CA PRO A 131 -0.22 -1.73 7.92
C PRO A 131 0.56 -2.23 6.69
N PRO A 132 1.86 -2.54 6.86
CA PRO A 132 2.65 -3.18 5.81
C PRO A 132 2.01 -4.50 5.38
N GLY A 133 1.98 -4.77 4.08
CA GLY A 133 1.45 -6.02 3.54
C GLY A 133 -0.08 -6.13 3.45
N ILE A 134 -0.86 -5.10 3.82
CA ILE A 134 -2.34 -5.09 3.76
C ILE A 134 -2.89 -4.96 2.32
N GLY A 135 -2.06 -4.62 1.35
CA GLY A 135 -2.49 -4.50 -0.05
C GLY A 135 -2.67 -3.08 -0.57
N LYS A 136 -2.19 -2.03 0.10
CA LYS A 136 -2.28 -0.61 -0.34
C LYS A 136 -1.86 -0.39 -1.79
N THR A 137 -0.66 -0.86 -2.13
CA THR A 137 -0.11 -0.79 -3.49
C THR A 137 -0.97 -1.53 -4.51
N THR A 138 -1.53 -2.68 -4.14
CA THR A 138 -2.41 -3.47 -5.00
C THR A 138 -3.70 -2.71 -5.31
N ILE A 139 -4.31 -2.09 -4.30
CA ILE A 139 -5.51 -1.26 -4.44
C ILE A 139 -5.20 -0.06 -5.36
N ALA A 140 -4.09 0.64 -5.13
CA ALA A 140 -3.70 1.80 -5.93
C ALA A 140 -3.42 1.45 -7.41
N ARG A 141 -2.75 0.32 -7.66
CA ARG A 141 -2.52 -0.20 -9.02
C ARG A 141 -3.80 -0.64 -9.71
N PHE A 142 -4.70 -1.29 -8.97
CA PHE A 142 -6.01 -1.67 -9.48
C PHE A 142 -6.82 -0.42 -9.88
N LEU A 143 -6.84 0.62 -9.04
CA LEU A 143 -7.47 1.91 -9.37
C LEU A 143 -6.88 2.51 -10.64
N LEU A 144 -5.55 2.59 -10.74
CA LEU A 144 -4.88 3.11 -11.94
C LEU A 144 -5.34 2.36 -13.19
N ASN A 145 -5.38 1.03 -13.14
CA ASN A 145 -5.84 0.21 -14.25
C ASN A 145 -7.30 0.45 -14.64
N GLN A 146 -8.17 0.80 -13.69
CA GLN A 146 -9.60 1.01 -13.93
C GLN A 146 -9.95 2.40 -14.46
N VAL A 147 -9.13 3.40 -14.16
CA VAL A 147 -9.52 4.81 -14.41
C VAL A 147 -8.53 5.61 -15.26
N SER A 148 -7.37 5.06 -15.59
CA SER A 148 -6.29 5.79 -16.29
C SER A 148 -6.72 6.39 -17.62
N ASP A 149 -7.64 5.75 -18.34
CA ASP A 149 -8.21 6.19 -19.62
C ASP A 149 -9.03 7.49 -19.52
N ARG A 150 -9.48 7.87 -18.32
CA ARG A 150 -10.24 9.10 -18.06
C ARG A 150 -9.36 10.35 -17.83
N PHE A 151 -8.04 10.16 -17.86
CA PHE A 151 -7.05 11.21 -17.56
C PHE A 151 -6.11 11.44 -18.73
N GLN A 152 -5.62 12.67 -18.86
CA GLN A 152 -4.69 13.03 -19.93
C GLN A 152 -3.29 12.44 -19.68
N LEU A 153 -2.91 12.38 -18.41
CA LEU A 153 -1.63 11.83 -17.97
C LEU A 153 -1.88 10.91 -16.77
N SER A 154 -1.25 9.75 -16.78
CA SER A 154 -1.35 8.79 -15.66
C SER A 154 0.03 8.21 -15.37
N ALA A 155 0.39 8.11 -14.09
CA ALA A 155 1.65 7.49 -13.66
C ALA A 155 1.54 6.86 -12.29
N ILE A 156 2.42 5.89 -12.02
CA ILE A 156 2.64 5.33 -10.70
C ILE A 156 4.12 5.40 -10.34
N MET A 157 4.45 6.14 -9.31
CA MET A 157 5.78 6.15 -8.72
C MET A 157 5.83 5.13 -7.59
N VAL A 158 6.57 4.06 -7.80
CA VAL A 158 6.72 2.98 -6.82
C VAL A 158 7.95 3.17 -5.95
N ASN A 159 7.88 2.71 -4.70
CA ASN A 159 8.99 2.73 -3.74
C ASN A 159 9.62 4.12 -3.56
N ILE A 160 8.79 5.15 -3.37
CA ILE A 160 9.26 6.53 -3.18
C ILE A 160 10.19 6.63 -1.96
N LYS A 161 9.91 5.89 -0.90
CA LYS A 161 10.79 5.83 0.28
C LYS A 161 12.22 5.36 -0.05
N GLY A 162 12.40 4.48 -1.03
CA GLY A 162 13.71 4.02 -1.48
C GLY A 162 14.46 5.06 -2.32
N CYS A 163 13.73 5.97 -2.97
CA CYS A 163 14.31 7.06 -3.78
C CYS A 163 14.67 8.30 -2.95
N TYR A 164 14.26 8.36 -1.68
CA TYR A 164 14.49 9.49 -0.78
C TYR A 164 15.15 8.98 0.51
N PRO A 165 16.50 8.96 0.60
CA PRO A 165 17.22 8.28 1.67
C PRO A 165 16.99 8.93 3.04
N ARG A 166 17.25 8.17 4.10
CA ARG A 166 17.27 8.64 5.49
C ARG A 166 18.66 8.38 6.11
N PRO A 167 19.37 9.41 6.62
CA PRO A 167 19.10 10.84 6.49
C PRO A 167 19.31 11.34 5.05
N CYS A 168 18.55 12.35 4.62
CA CYS A 168 18.72 13.01 3.34
C CYS A 168 19.59 14.26 3.55
N PHE A 169 20.82 14.24 3.04
CA PHE A 169 21.77 15.36 3.19
C PHE A 169 21.59 16.44 2.11
N ASP A 170 21.02 16.08 0.98
CA ASP A 170 20.72 16.99 -0.12
C ASP A 170 19.27 16.80 -0.55
N GLU A 171 18.36 17.44 0.20
CA GLU A 171 16.91 17.36 -0.06
C GLU A 171 16.54 17.94 -1.42
N TYR A 172 17.20 19.03 -1.85
CA TYR A 172 16.87 19.67 -3.11
C TYR A 172 17.13 18.75 -4.29
N SER A 173 18.30 18.12 -4.35
CA SER A 173 18.64 17.17 -5.40
C SER A 173 17.75 15.94 -5.38
N ALA A 174 17.41 15.41 -4.19
CA ALA A 174 16.49 14.28 -4.06
C ALA A 174 15.08 14.63 -4.56
N GLN A 175 14.57 15.81 -4.23
CA GLN A 175 13.28 16.31 -4.70
C GLN A 175 13.28 16.53 -6.24
N LEU A 176 14.37 17.07 -6.78
CA LEU A 176 14.53 17.25 -8.21
C LEU A 176 14.53 15.92 -8.97
N GLN A 177 15.21 14.91 -8.42
CA GLN A 177 15.23 13.55 -8.97
C GLN A 177 13.84 12.90 -8.98
N LEU A 178 13.07 13.05 -7.89
CA LEU A 178 11.69 12.57 -7.83
C LEU A 178 10.81 13.24 -8.90
N GLN A 179 10.91 14.56 -9.08
CA GLN A 179 10.15 15.26 -10.13
C GLN A 179 10.57 14.84 -11.54
N ASN A 180 11.87 14.64 -11.78
CA ASN A 180 12.36 14.11 -13.06
C ASN A 180 11.75 12.75 -13.36
N GLN A 181 11.77 11.84 -12.39
CA GLN A 181 11.20 10.50 -12.52
C GLN A 181 9.68 10.56 -12.79
N MET A 182 8.95 11.39 -12.06
CA MET A 182 7.51 11.58 -12.23
C MET A 182 7.17 12.05 -13.65
N LEU A 183 7.81 13.10 -14.11
CA LEU A 183 7.56 13.66 -15.45
C LEU A 183 7.98 12.71 -16.56
N SER A 184 9.10 11.98 -16.39
CA SER A 184 9.56 10.98 -17.36
C SER A 184 8.55 9.86 -17.54
N GLN A 185 7.94 9.40 -16.44
CA GLN A 185 6.89 8.37 -16.49
C GLN A 185 5.59 8.89 -17.09
N MET A 186 5.17 10.13 -16.75
CA MET A 186 3.91 10.71 -17.26
C MET A 186 3.96 10.98 -18.75
N ILE A 187 5.10 11.46 -19.25
CA ILE A 187 5.25 11.91 -20.66
C ILE A 187 5.83 10.76 -21.52
N ASN A 188 6.19 9.63 -20.90
CA ASN A 188 6.83 8.48 -21.56
C ASN A 188 8.11 8.87 -22.33
N HIS A 189 8.93 9.75 -21.75
CA HIS A 189 10.18 10.23 -22.32
C HIS A 189 11.31 10.08 -21.32
N LYS A 190 12.33 9.25 -21.61
CA LYS A 190 13.37 8.85 -20.65
C LYS A 190 14.37 9.95 -20.27
N ASP A 191 14.52 10.99 -21.11
CA ASP A 191 15.59 11.98 -20.98
C ASP A 191 15.07 13.37 -20.58
N ILE A 192 14.01 13.43 -19.76
CA ILE A 192 13.55 14.71 -19.24
C ILE A 192 14.48 15.14 -18.11
N MET A 193 15.19 16.25 -18.35
CA MET A 193 15.98 16.93 -17.32
C MET A 193 15.25 18.22 -16.95
N ILE A 194 14.88 18.35 -15.67
CA ILE A 194 14.36 19.61 -15.14
C ILE A 194 15.46 20.35 -14.40
N SER A 195 15.48 21.68 -14.55
CA SER A 195 16.49 22.55 -13.95
C SER A 195 16.14 23.04 -12.55
N HIS A 196 14.85 23.03 -12.20
CA HIS A 196 14.35 23.48 -10.90
C HIS A 196 12.96 22.90 -10.60
N LEU A 197 12.56 22.89 -9.30
CA LEU A 197 11.33 22.27 -8.83
C LEU A 197 10.03 22.88 -9.38
N GLY A 198 10.04 24.13 -9.89
CA GLY A 198 8.86 24.76 -10.49
C GLY A 198 8.43 24.18 -11.83
N VAL A 199 9.31 23.45 -12.54
CA VAL A 199 9.01 22.91 -13.88
C VAL A 199 7.87 21.89 -13.86
N ALA A 200 7.82 21.04 -12.84
CA ALA A 200 6.76 20.04 -12.72
C ALA A 200 5.39 20.71 -12.56
N GLN A 201 5.29 21.73 -11.72
CA GLN A 201 4.06 22.48 -11.51
C GLN A 201 3.57 23.14 -12.81
N GLU A 202 4.46 23.81 -13.53
CA GLU A 202 4.14 24.49 -14.81
C GLU A 202 3.59 23.50 -15.86
N ARG A 203 4.19 22.30 -15.95
CA ARG A 203 3.81 21.28 -16.94
C ARG A 203 2.50 20.58 -16.61
N LEU A 204 2.12 20.50 -15.35
CA LEU A 204 0.95 19.74 -14.88
C LEU A 204 -0.28 20.62 -14.59
N ARG A 205 -0.11 21.96 -14.52
CA ARG A 205 -1.14 22.91 -14.09
C ARG A 205 -2.45 22.81 -14.88
N ASP A 206 -2.36 22.57 -16.19
CA ASP A 206 -3.52 22.49 -17.08
C ASP A 206 -3.84 21.06 -17.53
N LYS A 207 -3.25 20.07 -16.88
CA LYS A 207 -3.43 18.66 -17.24
C LYS A 207 -4.27 17.93 -16.21
N LYS A 208 -5.29 17.20 -16.67
CA LYS A 208 -6.06 16.27 -15.84
C LYS A 208 -5.23 15.01 -15.60
N VAL A 209 -4.73 14.85 -14.37
CA VAL A 209 -3.71 13.86 -14.01
C VAL A 209 -4.28 12.80 -13.06
N PHE A 210 -3.92 11.52 -13.29
CA PHE A 210 -4.04 10.47 -12.29
C PHE A 210 -2.64 10.04 -11.85
N LEU A 211 -2.27 10.38 -10.62
CA LEU A 211 -0.94 10.13 -10.08
C LEU A 211 -1.02 9.22 -8.87
N VAL A 212 -0.30 8.11 -8.88
CA VAL A 212 -0.12 7.24 -7.71
C VAL A 212 1.28 7.45 -7.14
N LEU A 213 1.36 7.83 -5.88
CA LEU A 213 2.58 7.96 -5.09
C LEU A 213 2.62 6.81 -4.07
N ASP A 214 3.42 5.80 -4.36
CA ASP A 214 3.43 4.55 -3.58
C ASP A 214 4.56 4.54 -2.54
N GLU A 215 4.22 4.13 -1.32
CA GLU A 215 5.13 4.04 -0.17
C GLU A 215 5.74 5.39 0.26
N VAL A 216 4.90 6.41 0.39
CA VAL A 216 5.30 7.71 0.94
C VAL A 216 5.46 7.62 2.46
N ASP A 217 6.59 8.10 2.99
CA ASP A 217 6.92 8.03 4.41
C ASP A 217 7.51 9.32 5.00
N GLN A 218 7.67 10.37 4.17
CA GLN A 218 8.21 11.68 4.58
C GLN A 218 7.44 12.82 3.90
N LEU A 219 7.29 13.94 4.61
CA LEU A 219 6.62 15.12 4.10
C LEU A 219 7.34 15.73 2.90
N GLY A 220 8.70 15.75 2.90
CA GLY A 220 9.50 16.27 1.80
C GLY A 220 9.26 15.59 0.45
N GLN A 221 8.82 14.31 0.45
CA GLN A 221 8.41 13.59 -0.76
C GLN A 221 7.12 14.18 -1.35
N LEU A 222 6.15 14.51 -0.49
CA LEU A 222 4.90 15.16 -0.91
C LEU A 222 5.13 16.60 -1.32
N ASP A 223 6.01 17.33 -0.64
CA ASP A 223 6.41 18.69 -1.02
C ASP A 223 7.04 18.73 -2.42
N ALA A 224 7.75 17.66 -2.80
CA ALA A 224 8.34 17.54 -4.12
C ALA A 224 7.33 17.17 -5.23
N LEU A 225 6.33 16.33 -4.92
CA LEU A 225 5.51 15.67 -5.94
C LEU A 225 4.05 16.16 -6.00
N ALA A 226 3.51 16.60 -4.87
CA ALA A 226 2.09 16.97 -4.76
C ALA A 226 1.86 17.97 -3.62
N LYS A 227 2.70 19.02 -3.52
CA LYS A 227 2.66 19.99 -2.44
C LYS A 227 1.31 20.66 -2.29
N GLU A 228 0.68 21.01 -3.40
CA GLU A 228 -0.59 21.73 -3.42
C GLU A 228 -1.48 21.26 -4.58
N THR A 229 -2.79 21.31 -4.38
CA THR A 229 -3.76 20.93 -5.41
C THR A 229 -3.66 21.78 -6.67
N ARG A 230 -3.27 23.05 -6.55
CA ARG A 230 -3.08 23.98 -7.68
C ARG A 230 -1.96 23.60 -8.67
N TRP A 231 -1.17 22.57 -8.34
CA TRP A 231 -0.16 22.05 -9.27
C TRP A 231 -0.76 21.27 -10.44
N PHE A 232 -2.02 20.86 -10.31
CA PHE A 232 -2.68 19.95 -11.25
C PHE A 232 -3.91 20.59 -11.86
N GLY A 233 -4.23 20.23 -13.11
CA GLY A 233 -5.45 20.68 -13.78
C GLY A 233 -6.72 20.13 -13.14
N PRO A 234 -7.87 20.80 -13.40
CA PRO A 234 -9.17 20.40 -12.86
C PRO A 234 -9.49 18.92 -13.09
N GLY A 235 -10.15 18.29 -12.13
CA GLY A 235 -10.51 16.87 -12.21
C GLY A 235 -9.37 15.89 -11.93
N SER A 236 -8.16 16.37 -11.59
CA SER A 236 -7.02 15.49 -11.25
C SER A 236 -7.23 14.71 -9.95
N ARG A 237 -6.62 13.54 -9.87
CA ARG A 237 -6.65 12.65 -8.69
C ARG A 237 -5.24 12.19 -8.36
N ILE A 238 -4.84 12.43 -7.12
CA ILE A 238 -3.53 12.03 -6.60
C ILE A 238 -3.78 11.01 -5.49
N ILE A 239 -3.27 9.80 -5.66
CA ILE A 239 -3.41 8.70 -4.71
C ILE A 239 -2.07 8.51 -4.01
N ILE A 240 -2.07 8.51 -2.69
CA ILE A 240 -0.86 8.33 -1.87
C ILE A 240 -1.04 7.06 -1.05
N THR A 241 -0.11 6.11 -1.14
CA THR A 241 -0.09 4.99 -0.21
C THR A 241 0.95 5.23 0.88
N THR A 242 0.59 4.96 2.11
CA THR A 242 1.49 5.14 3.26
C THR A 242 1.14 4.19 4.41
N GLU A 243 2.13 3.92 5.25
CA GLU A 243 1.97 3.27 6.55
C GLU A 243 1.81 4.30 7.68
N ASP A 244 2.16 5.56 7.42
CA ASP A 244 2.19 6.62 8.41
C ASP A 244 1.08 7.66 8.19
N LEU A 245 0.03 7.60 9.02
CA LEU A 245 -1.05 8.58 9.01
C LEU A 245 -0.57 9.99 9.36
N GLY A 246 0.54 10.10 10.10
CA GLY A 246 1.12 11.39 10.49
C GLY A 246 1.56 12.20 9.29
N VAL A 247 2.12 11.56 8.26
CA VAL A 247 2.53 12.20 6.99
C VAL A 247 1.32 12.79 6.26
N LEU A 248 0.21 12.05 6.17
CA LEU A 248 -1.02 12.55 5.55
C LEU A 248 -1.60 13.75 6.30
N LYS A 249 -1.63 13.69 7.63
CA LYS A 249 -2.12 14.78 8.48
C LYS A 249 -1.24 16.02 8.38
N ALA A 250 0.09 15.84 8.42
CA ALA A 250 1.05 16.95 8.31
C ALA A 250 0.94 17.68 6.97
N HIS A 251 0.60 16.96 5.89
CA HIS A 251 0.35 17.55 4.58
C HIS A 251 -1.07 18.17 4.42
N GLY A 252 -1.97 17.97 5.40
CA GLY A 252 -3.35 18.47 5.33
C GLY A 252 -4.30 17.61 4.50
N ILE A 253 -3.98 16.33 4.25
CA ILE A 253 -4.82 15.43 3.47
C ILE A 253 -5.95 14.90 4.35
N ASN A 254 -7.19 15.26 4.00
CA ASN A 254 -8.40 14.91 4.76
C ASN A 254 -9.14 13.70 4.18
N HIS A 255 -8.94 13.40 2.90
CA HIS A 255 -9.52 12.22 2.26
C HIS A 255 -8.61 11.00 2.49
N VAL A 256 -8.91 10.23 3.53
CA VAL A 256 -8.10 9.08 3.92
C VAL A 256 -8.93 7.81 3.89
N TYR A 257 -8.47 6.83 3.13
CA TYR A 257 -9.00 5.47 3.14
C TYR A 257 -8.13 4.59 4.05
N LYS A 258 -8.69 4.16 5.17
CA LYS A 258 -8.06 3.14 6.02
C LYS A 258 -8.38 1.76 5.45
N VAL A 259 -7.35 1.03 5.01
CA VAL A 259 -7.52 -0.33 4.49
C VAL A 259 -7.82 -1.29 5.64
N GLY A 260 -8.98 -1.96 5.58
CA GLY A 260 -9.35 -3.01 6.52
C GLY A 260 -8.71 -4.35 6.19
N TYR A 261 -8.63 -5.22 7.19
CA TYR A 261 -8.28 -6.62 6.95
C TYR A 261 -9.39 -7.33 6.17
N PRO A 262 -9.06 -8.30 5.31
CA PRO A 262 -10.06 -9.15 4.68
C PRO A 262 -10.86 -9.94 5.72
N SER A 263 -12.10 -10.27 5.41
CA SER A 263 -12.89 -11.19 6.22
C SER A 263 -12.25 -12.59 6.25
N ASN A 264 -12.62 -13.42 7.21
CA ASN A 264 -12.11 -14.80 7.31
C ASN A 264 -12.28 -15.58 6.00
N ASP A 265 -13.41 -15.42 5.31
CA ASP A 265 -13.68 -16.08 4.04
C ASP A 265 -12.81 -15.53 2.91
N GLU A 266 -12.61 -14.21 2.85
CA GLU A 266 -11.71 -13.58 1.87
C GLU A 266 -10.26 -13.98 2.14
N ALA A 267 -9.80 -13.98 3.40
CA ALA A 267 -8.48 -14.44 3.80
C ALA A 267 -8.23 -15.89 3.37
N PHE A 268 -9.21 -16.77 3.60
CA PHE A 268 -9.12 -18.15 3.16
C PHE A 268 -9.05 -18.28 1.64
N GLN A 269 -9.85 -17.52 0.89
CA GLN A 269 -9.79 -17.49 -0.56
C GLN A 269 -8.45 -16.96 -1.08
N ILE A 270 -7.90 -15.88 -0.47
CA ILE A 270 -6.59 -15.33 -0.83
C ILE A 270 -5.50 -16.40 -0.62
N PHE A 271 -5.54 -17.10 0.51
CA PHE A 271 -4.61 -18.18 0.78
C PHE A 271 -4.73 -19.29 -0.27
N CYS A 272 -5.94 -19.79 -0.53
CA CYS A 272 -6.20 -20.85 -1.49
C CYS A 272 -5.78 -20.49 -2.92
N MET A 273 -6.00 -19.25 -3.37
CA MET A 273 -5.52 -18.77 -4.66
C MET A 273 -4.01 -18.89 -4.81
N ASN A 274 -3.25 -18.65 -3.75
CA ASN A 274 -1.80 -18.75 -3.77
C ASN A 274 -1.29 -20.19 -3.59
N ALA A 275 -1.96 -21.00 -2.77
CA ALA A 275 -1.56 -22.37 -2.49
C ALA A 275 -2.01 -23.36 -3.59
N PHE A 276 -3.23 -23.20 -4.12
CA PHE A 276 -3.87 -24.14 -5.05
C PHE A 276 -4.18 -23.54 -6.42
N GLY A 277 -4.06 -22.20 -6.60
CA GLY A 277 -4.43 -21.52 -7.84
C GLY A 277 -5.96 -21.34 -8.02
N GLN A 278 -6.75 -21.63 -7.00
CA GLN A 278 -8.21 -21.52 -6.98
C GLN A 278 -8.70 -21.05 -5.61
N LYS A 279 -9.98 -20.59 -5.53
CA LYS A 279 -10.53 -19.99 -4.28
C LYS A 279 -10.87 -21.00 -3.17
N HIS A 280 -10.73 -22.28 -3.43
CA HIS A 280 -11.00 -23.36 -2.48
C HIS A 280 -9.82 -24.34 -2.44
N PRO A 281 -9.64 -25.10 -1.36
CA PRO A 281 -8.56 -26.08 -1.28
C PRO A 281 -8.81 -27.29 -2.18
N ASN A 282 -7.78 -28.06 -2.43
CA ASN A 282 -7.89 -29.39 -3.00
C ASN A 282 -8.51 -30.36 -1.96
N ASP A 283 -9.06 -31.47 -2.46
CA ASP A 283 -9.68 -32.49 -1.59
C ASP A 283 -8.74 -32.94 -0.48
N GLY A 284 -9.25 -32.98 0.73
CA GLY A 284 -8.50 -33.39 1.92
C GLY A 284 -7.58 -32.35 2.56
N PHE A 285 -7.49 -31.11 2.00
CA PHE A 285 -6.66 -30.04 2.55
C PHE A 285 -7.42 -29.01 3.40
N ASP A 286 -8.77 -29.06 3.48
CA ASP A 286 -9.58 -28.00 4.09
C ASP A 286 -9.13 -27.65 5.50
N GLU A 287 -9.00 -28.63 6.38
CA GLU A 287 -8.65 -28.42 7.79
C GLU A 287 -7.25 -27.79 7.96
N ILE A 288 -6.25 -28.34 7.25
CA ILE A 288 -4.88 -27.82 7.36
C ILE A 288 -4.73 -26.45 6.70
N ALA A 289 -5.45 -26.18 5.60
CA ALA A 289 -5.48 -24.89 4.94
C ALA A 289 -6.07 -23.80 5.87
N ARG A 290 -7.15 -24.10 6.62
CA ARG A 290 -7.70 -23.19 7.62
C ARG A 290 -6.70 -22.92 8.76
N LYS A 291 -5.98 -23.94 9.24
CA LYS A 291 -4.93 -23.76 10.27
C LYS A 291 -3.83 -22.81 9.79
N VAL A 292 -3.37 -22.95 8.54
CA VAL A 292 -2.34 -22.06 7.98
C VAL A 292 -2.87 -20.64 7.75
N THR A 293 -4.10 -20.50 7.24
CA THR A 293 -4.76 -19.19 7.09
C THR A 293 -4.82 -18.45 8.42
N TYR A 294 -5.21 -19.14 9.51
CA TYR A 294 -5.22 -18.55 10.84
C TYR A 294 -3.83 -18.09 11.31
N LEU A 295 -2.77 -18.84 11.00
CA LEU A 295 -1.39 -18.44 11.33
C LEU A 295 -0.95 -17.17 10.55
N ALA A 296 -1.41 -17.01 9.31
CA ALA A 296 -1.15 -15.80 8.53
C ALA A 296 -1.88 -14.56 9.08
N GLY A 297 -2.90 -14.77 9.95
CA GLY A 297 -3.61 -13.71 10.66
C GLY A 297 -4.31 -12.70 9.75
N GLU A 298 -4.96 -13.14 8.68
CA GLU A 298 -5.74 -12.30 7.76
C GLU A 298 -4.92 -11.23 7.00
N LEU A 299 -3.58 -11.20 7.14
CA LEU A 299 -2.73 -10.27 6.40
C LEU A 299 -2.50 -10.78 4.96
N PRO A 300 -2.92 -10.05 3.90
CA PRO A 300 -2.77 -10.52 2.52
C PRO A 300 -1.36 -10.94 2.13
N LEU A 301 -0.33 -10.22 2.62
CA LEU A 301 1.07 -10.61 2.40
C LEU A 301 1.38 -11.97 3.05
N GLY A 302 0.98 -12.18 4.30
CA GLY A 302 1.18 -13.45 5.01
C GLY A 302 0.49 -14.60 4.29
N LEU A 303 -0.78 -14.41 3.90
CA LEU A 303 -1.58 -15.39 3.16
C LEU A 303 -0.90 -15.75 1.82
N LYS A 304 -0.42 -14.75 1.08
CA LYS A 304 0.30 -14.94 -0.19
C LYS A 304 1.63 -15.69 0.01
N VAL A 305 2.44 -15.28 0.98
CA VAL A 305 3.77 -15.88 1.21
C VAL A 305 3.62 -17.33 1.66
N LEU A 306 2.77 -17.58 2.67
CA LEU A 306 2.57 -18.94 3.20
C LEU A 306 1.88 -19.85 2.15
N GLY A 307 0.88 -19.33 1.43
CA GLY A 307 0.25 -20.08 0.35
C GLY A 307 1.24 -20.46 -0.76
N SER A 308 2.09 -19.52 -1.19
CA SER A 308 3.11 -19.77 -2.20
C SER A 308 4.19 -20.76 -1.74
N ALA A 309 4.60 -20.67 -0.46
CA ALA A 309 5.59 -21.58 0.12
C ALA A 309 5.11 -23.04 0.20
N LEU A 310 3.81 -23.24 0.37
CA LEU A 310 3.20 -24.57 0.50
C LEU A 310 2.67 -25.11 -0.83
N ARG A 311 2.73 -24.32 -1.89
CA ARG A 311 2.22 -24.68 -3.21
C ARG A 311 2.94 -25.90 -3.78
N GLY A 312 2.16 -26.90 -4.25
CA GLY A 312 2.68 -28.13 -4.84
C GLY A 312 3.17 -29.19 -3.84
N MET A 313 3.18 -28.88 -2.53
CA MET A 313 3.52 -29.85 -1.49
C MET A 313 2.34 -30.78 -1.19
N SER A 314 2.63 -32.02 -0.83
CA SER A 314 1.64 -33.00 -0.33
C SER A 314 1.16 -32.68 1.09
N LYS A 315 0.01 -33.22 1.48
CA LYS A 315 -0.55 -33.00 2.83
C LYS A 315 0.42 -33.40 3.96
N PRO A 316 1.13 -34.55 3.90
CA PRO A 316 2.12 -34.90 4.92
C PRO A 316 3.30 -33.92 5.00
N GLU A 317 3.66 -33.27 3.89
CA GLU A 317 4.70 -32.22 3.89
C GLU A 317 4.20 -30.95 4.56
N TRP A 318 2.93 -30.55 4.34
CA TRP A 318 2.30 -29.46 5.07
C TRP A 318 2.29 -29.71 6.57
N GLU A 319 1.88 -30.91 7.01
CA GLU A 319 1.84 -31.30 8.43
C GLU A 319 3.21 -31.21 9.09
N ARG A 320 4.28 -31.61 8.38
CA ARG A 320 5.67 -31.49 8.87
C ARG A 320 6.17 -30.04 8.91
N THR A 321 5.69 -29.20 8.00
CA THR A 321 6.12 -27.78 7.90
C THR A 321 5.39 -26.89 8.89
N LEU A 322 4.16 -27.23 9.25
CA LEU A 322 3.29 -26.41 10.11
C LEU A 322 3.91 -26.02 11.48
N PRO A 323 4.61 -26.89 12.23
CA PRO A 323 5.27 -26.50 13.47
C PRO A 323 6.31 -25.38 13.27
N ARG A 324 7.08 -25.46 12.16
CA ARG A 324 8.08 -24.45 11.83
C ARG A 324 7.45 -23.10 11.49
N LEU A 325 6.32 -23.09 10.74
CA LEU A 325 5.58 -21.87 10.44
C LEU A 325 5.03 -21.18 11.67
N LYS A 326 4.75 -21.94 12.75
CA LYS A 326 4.32 -21.38 14.04
C LYS A 326 5.44 -20.71 14.82
N THR A 327 6.68 -21.13 14.63
CA THR A 327 7.83 -20.71 15.46
C THR A 327 8.78 -19.76 14.77
N SER A 328 8.74 -19.65 13.43
CA SER A 328 9.66 -18.83 12.66
C SER A 328 8.93 -18.05 11.58
N LEU A 329 9.14 -16.74 11.56
CA LEU A 329 8.59 -15.84 10.55
C LEU A 329 9.32 -16.04 9.21
N ASP A 330 8.57 -16.02 8.09
CA ASP A 330 9.17 -16.02 6.76
C ASP A 330 10.04 -14.76 6.54
N GLY A 331 11.20 -14.94 5.92
CA GLY A 331 12.17 -13.86 5.72
C GLY A 331 11.64 -12.66 4.94
N LYS A 332 10.71 -12.86 4.00
CA LYS A 332 10.09 -11.75 3.25
C LYS A 332 9.14 -10.94 4.13
N ILE A 333 8.33 -11.63 4.94
CA ILE A 333 7.45 -10.97 5.90
C ILE A 333 8.29 -10.22 6.93
N GLY A 334 9.32 -10.89 7.48
CA GLY A 334 10.24 -10.30 8.43
C GLY A 334 10.91 -9.02 7.92
N SER A 335 11.43 -9.02 6.68
CA SER A 335 12.11 -7.86 6.07
C SER A 335 11.18 -6.65 5.90
N ILE A 336 9.92 -6.88 5.53
CA ILE A 336 8.94 -5.79 5.35
C ILE A 336 8.58 -5.17 6.69
N ILE A 337 8.36 -5.99 7.72
CA ILE A 337 8.06 -5.49 9.07
C ILE A 337 9.27 -4.80 9.69
N GLN A 338 10.48 -5.34 9.47
CA GLN A 338 11.75 -4.77 9.97
C GLN A 338 11.91 -3.31 9.55
N PHE A 339 11.59 -2.98 8.31
CA PHE A 339 11.66 -1.59 7.82
C PHE A 339 10.79 -0.65 8.65
N SER A 340 9.54 -1.02 8.94
CA SER A 340 8.62 -0.22 9.75
C SER A 340 9.08 -0.13 11.21
N TYR A 341 9.67 -1.19 11.76
CA TYR A 341 10.24 -1.23 13.09
C TYR A 341 11.50 -0.34 13.20
N ASP A 342 12.40 -0.38 12.23
CA ASP A 342 13.63 0.41 12.22
C ASP A 342 13.36 1.92 12.13
N ALA A 343 12.22 2.31 11.55
CA ALA A 343 11.77 3.70 11.49
C ALA A 343 11.22 4.26 12.81
N LEU A 344 11.16 3.45 13.88
CA LEU A 344 10.80 3.89 15.24
C LEU A 344 12.01 4.46 15.98
N CYS A 345 11.76 5.41 16.90
CA CYS A 345 12.76 5.79 17.89
C CYS A 345 12.95 4.66 18.91
N GLU A 346 14.03 4.70 19.68
CA GLU A 346 14.35 3.62 20.61
C GLU A 346 13.25 3.38 21.67
N GLU A 347 12.63 4.44 22.19
CA GLU A 347 11.54 4.31 23.16
C GLU A 347 10.32 3.61 22.56
N ASP A 348 9.97 3.96 21.33
CA ASP A 348 8.84 3.32 20.62
C ASP A 348 9.15 1.87 20.24
N LYS A 349 10.41 1.54 19.93
CA LYS A 349 10.86 0.15 19.73
C LYS A 349 10.67 -0.69 20.98
N TYR A 350 11.04 -0.17 22.15
CA TYR A 350 10.79 -0.86 23.41
C TYR A 350 9.28 -1.05 23.66
N LEU A 351 8.48 0.00 23.48
CA LEU A 351 7.03 -0.11 23.64
C LEU A 351 6.43 -1.14 22.69
N PHE A 352 6.87 -1.18 21.43
CA PHE A 352 6.47 -2.17 20.45
C PHE A 352 6.77 -3.60 20.94
N LEU A 353 7.99 -3.83 21.44
CA LEU A 353 8.39 -5.15 21.98
C LEU A 353 7.59 -5.54 23.22
N TYR A 354 7.34 -4.58 24.13
CA TYR A 354 6.49 -4.84 25.31
C TYR A 354 5.07 -5.22 24.91
N ILE A 355 4.49 -4.53 23.92
CA ILE A 355 3.15 -4.89 23.44
C ILE A 355 3.17 -6.26 22.79
N ALA A 356 4.13 -6.55 21.92
CA ALA A 356 4.25 -7.84 21.23
C ALA A 356 4.44 -9.02 22.20
N CYS A 357 5.21 -8.81 23.25
CA CYS A 357 5.57 -9.88 24.19
C CYS A 357 4.58 -10.04 25.35
N LEU A 358 4.01 -8.93 25.87
CA LEU A 358 3.27 -8.93 27.13
C LEU A 358 1.87 -8.31 27.04
N PHE A 359 1.68 -7.25 26.26
CA PHE A 359 0.50 -6.38 26.39
C PHE A 359 -0.43 -6.40 25.18
N ASN A 360 -0.24 -7.29 24.21
CA ASN A 360 -1.24 -7.50 23.15
C ASN A 360 -2.55 -8.03 23.77
N GLY A 361 -3.67 -7.36 23.48
CA GLY A 361 -4.96 -7.65 24.06
C GLY A 361 -5.25 -6.95 25.39
N GLU A 362 -4.34 -6.17 25.93
CA GLU A 362 -4.52 -5.44 27.18
C GLU A 362 -5.09 -4.02 26.96
N SER A 363 -5.68 -3.44 28.03
CA SER A 363 -6.22 -2.08 27.95
C SER A 363 -5.12 -1.03 27.95
N THR A 364 -5.34 0.06 27.23
CA THR A 364 -4.41 1.20 27.22
C THR A 364 -4.16 1.78 28.60
N THR A 365 -5.14 1.72 29.48
CA THR A 365 -5.03 2.17 30.87
C THR A 365 -4.03 1.34 31.64
N LYS A 366 -4.15 -0.01 31.57
CA LYS A 366 -3.24 -0.94 32.24
C LYS A 366 -1.80 -0.76 31.77
N VAL A 367 -1.59 -0.61 30.45
CA VAL A 367 -0.25 -0.41 29.91
C VAL A 367 0.34 0.93 30.37
N LYS A 368 -0.45 1.99 30.45
CA LYS A 368 -0.02 3.29 30.99
C LYS A 368 0.36 3.22 32.47
N GLU A 369 -0.42 2.51 33.27
CA GLU A 369 -0.13 2.33 34.72
C GLU A 369 1.18 1.58 34.94
N LEU A 370 1.41 0.52 34.16
CA LEU A 370 2.58 -0.34 34.33
C LEU A 370 3.86 0.24 33.74
N LEU A 371 3.81 0.80 32.54
CA LEU A 371 4.98 1.29 31.82
C LEU A 371 5.19 2.81 31.92
N GLY A 372 4.21 3.58 32.36
CA GLY A 372 4.25 5.06 32.35
C GLY A 372 5.29 5.70 33.27
N LYS A 373 5.93 4.90 34.16
CA LYS A 373 7.08 5.34 34.98
C LYS A 373 8.41 5.32 34.20
N PHE A 374 8.47 4.60 33.09
CA PHE A 374 9.70 4.31 32.35
C PHE A 374 9.66 4.85 30.92
N LEU A 375 8.47 5.00 30.32
CA LEU A 375 8.25 5.37 28.94
C LEU A 375 7.12 6.40 28.82
N ASP A 376 7.18 7.28 27.83
CA ASP A 376 5.99 8.04 27.42
C ASP A 376 5.03 7.14 26.63
N VAL A 377 4.28 6.31 27.38
CA VAL A 377 3.35 5.32 26.80
C VAL A 377 2.25 6.00 25.98
N ARG A 378 1.82 7.22 26.37
CA ARG A 378 0.75 7.92 25.65
C ARG A 378 1.19 8.32 24.25
N GLN A 379 2.36 8.92 24.15
CA GLN A 379 2.95 9.31 22.86
C GLN A 379 3.33 8.08 22.03
N GLY A 380 3.98 7.09 22.63
CA GLY A 380 4.37 5.87 21.93
C GLY A 380 3.18 5.08 21.37
N LEU A 381 2.10 4.90 22.12
CA LEU A 381 0.87 4.27 21.61
C LEU A 381 0.26 5.06 20.44
N HIS A 382 0.32 6.38 20.48
CA HIS A 382 -0.14 7.22 19.39
C HIS A 382 0.73 7.02 18.13
N VAL A 383 2.06 7.03 18.27
CA VAL A 383 3.00 6.78 17.17
C VAL A 383 2.80 5.39 16.56
N LEU A 384 2.74 4.34 17.39
CA LEU A 384 2.54 2.98 16.90
C LEU A 384 1.21 2.82 16.15
N ALA A 385 0.14 3.47 16.62
CA ALA A 385 -1.15 3.46 15.94
C ALA A 385 -1.12 4.24 14.62
N GLN A 386 -0.47 5.41 14.57
CA GLN A 386 -0.29 6.18 13.33
C GLN A 386 0.49 5.40 12.28
N LYS A 387 1.51 4.65 12.70
CA LYS A 387 2.31 3.77 11.83
C LYS A 387 1.65 2.43 11.53
N SER A 388 0.38 2.27 11.91
CA SER A 388 -0.41 1.04 11.69
C SER A 388 0.19 -0.24 12.29
N LEU A 389 1.06 -0.10 13.31
CA LEU A 389 1.67 -1.24 14.02
C LEU A 389 0.77 -1.80 15.11
N ILE A 390 -0.15 -0.98 15.61
CA ILE A 390 -1.23 -1.38 16.53
C ILE A 390 -2.55 -0.75 16.12
N SER A 391 -3.64 -1.29 16.65
CA SER A 391 -4.97 -0.71 16.54
C SER A 391 -5.64 -0.68 17.92
N PHE A 392 -6.67 0.17 18.06
CA PHE A 392 -7.47 0.24 19.28
C PHE A 392 -8.88 -0.27 19.01
N HIS A 393 -9.38 -1.09 19.89
CA HIS A 393 -10.74 -1.59 19.89
C HIS A 393 -11.43 -1.16 21.19
N GLU A 394 -12.73 -0.84 21.11
CA GLU A 394 -13.49 -0.57 22.32
C GLU A 394 -13.71 -1.86 23.11
N GLU A 395 -13.51 -1.82 24.41
CA GLU A 395 -13.80 -2.94 25.29
C GLU A 395 -15.33 -3.08 25.43
N ILE A 396 -15.89 -4.08 24.74
CA ILE A 396 -17.29 -4.47 24.94
C ILE A 396 -17.32 -5.37 26.19
N SER A 397 -17.47 -4.77 27.34
CA SER A 397 -17.64 -5.53 28.58
C SER A 397 -18.90 -6.39 28.48
N CYS A 398 -18.78 -7.70 28.75
CA CYS A 398 -19.94 -8.60 28.83
C CYS A 398 -21.00 -8.11 29.83
N LYS A 399 -20.63 -7.33 30.85
CA LYS A 399 -21.55 -6.64 31.75
C LYS A 399 -22.41 -5.61 31.00
N GLN A 400 -21.93 -4.96 29.93
CA GLN A 400 -22.69 -4.03 29.12
C GLN A 400 -23.69 -4.73 28.20
N ILE A 401 -23.37 -5.91 27.67
CA ILE A 401 -24.32 -6.71 26.86
C ILE A 401 -25.51 -7.14 27.71
N VAL A 402 -25.27 -7.60 28.94
CA VAL A 402 -26.34 -7.95 29.89
C VAL A 402 -27.14 -6.73 30.29
N GLN A 403 -26.50 -5.58 30.47
CA GLN A 403 -27.18 -4.32 30.84
C GLN A 403 -27.98 -3.71 29.68
N VAL A 404 -27.52 -3.81 28.43
CA VAL A 404 -28.28 -3.40 27.23
C VAL A 404 -29.47 -4.32 26.97
N LEU A 405 -29.33 -5.63 27.22
CA LEU A 405 -30.45 -6.60 27.12
C LEU A 405 -31.48 -6.40 28.23
N LEU A 406 -31.08 -5.93 29.41
CA LEU A 406 -31.99 -5.64 30.54
C LEU A 406 -32.62 -4.24 30.46
N LEU A 407 -31.93 -3.24 29.87
CA LEU A 407 -32.39 -1.84 29.79
C LEU A 407 -33.44 -1.59 28.71
N ASN A 408 -33.67 -2.51 27.77
CA ASN A 408 -34.81 -2.42 26.86
C ASN A 408 -36.18 -2.57 27.59
N LYS A 409 -36.19 -2.72 28.90
CA LYS A 409 -37.41 -2.79 29.70
C LYS A 409 -37.66 -1.64 30.70
N PHE A 410 -36.69 -0.73 30.94
CA PHE A 410 -36.88 0.38 31.87
C PHE A 410 -36.13 1.65 31.43
N SER A 411 -36.90 2.67 31.10
CA SER A 411 -36.46 4.03 30.79
C SER A 411 -36.10 4.75 32.10
N HIS A 412 -34.84 4.92 32.40
CA HIS A 412 -34.19 6.03 33.11
C HIS A 412 -32.72 5.69 33.36
N VAL A 413 -31.83 6.15 32.45
CA VAL A 413 -30.39 5.95 32.58
C VAL A 413 -29.74 7.19 33.17
N ARG A 414 -29.17 7.06 34.37
CA ARG A 414 -28.19 8.03 34.89
C ARG A 414 -26.88 7.83 34.10
N HIS A 415 -26.38 8.91 33.47
CA HIS A 415 -25.07 8.94 32.83
C HIS A 415 -23.97 8.72 33.88
N THR A 416 -23.51 7.48 34.01
CA THR A 416 -22.22 7.21 34.63
C THR A 416 -21.13 7.50 33.61
N LYS A 417 -20.08 8.25 34.02
CA LYS A 417 -18.90 8.52 33.19
C LYS A 417 -18.40 7.21 32.58
N ARG A 418 -18.50 7.10 31.24
CA ARG A 418 -17.90 6.00 30.47
C ARG A 418 -16.38 6.11 30.60
N ASN A 419 -15.78 5.25 31.39
CA ASN A 419 -14.37 4.91 31.24
C ASN A 419 -14.29 4.01 29.98
N ASN A 420 -14.16 4.63 28.79
CA ASN A 420 -13.88 3.90 27.56
C ASN A 420 -12.41 3.45 27.62
N SER A 421 -12.13 2.31 28.23
CA SER A 421 -10.82 1.68 28.07
C SER A 421 -10.75 1.10 26.66
N GLN A 422 -9.72 1.48 25.93
CA GLN A 422 -9.42 0.93 24.61
C GLN A 422 -8.46 -0.24 24.77
N ILE A 423 -8.74 -1.37 24.10
CA ILE A 423 -7.87 -2.54 24.05
C ILE A 423 -6.89 -2.39 22.91
N ILE A 424 -5.61 -2.61 23.20
CA ILE A 424 -4.53 -2.61 22.21
C ILE A 424 -4.57 -3.94 21.46
N ARG A 425 -4.58 -3.86 20.12
CA ARG A 425 -4.45 -5.03 19.24
C ARG A 425 -3.27 -4.86 18.31
N MET A 426 -2.40 -5.82 18.34
CA MET A 426 -1.28 -6.00 17.41
C MET A 426 -1.55 -7.23 16.55
N HIS A 427 -1.33 -7.10 15.24
CA HIS A 427 -1.50 -8.22 14.32
C HIS A 427 -0.54 -9.37 14.64
N THR A 428 -0.97 -10.62 14.46
CA THR A 428 -0.20 -11.84 14.80
C THR A 428 1.21 -11.87 14.21
N LEU A 429 1.39 -11.45 12.96
CA LEU A 429 2.72 -11.40 12.33
C LEU A 429 3.62 -10.31 12.92
N LEU A 430 3.07 -9.17 13.35
CA LEU A 430 3.80 -8.13 14.07
C LEU A 430 4.18 -8.60 15.47
N GLU A 431 3.29 -9.31 16.13
CA GLU A 431 3.54 -9.94 17.44
C GLU A 431 4.66 -10.98 17.33
N GLN A 432 4.58 -11.88 16.33
CA GLN A 432 5.63 -12.88 16.09
C GLN A 432 6.98 -12.23 15.78
N PHE A 433 6.99 -11.18 14.93
CA PHE A 433 8.20 -10.40 14.63
C PHE A 433 8.80 -9.78 15.90
N GLY A 434 7.98 -9.16 16.75
CA GLY A 434 8.41 -8.57 18.02
C GLY A 434 9.04 -9.60 18.96
N ARG A 435 8.41 -10.79 19.09
CA ARG A 435 8.93 -11.90 19.89
C ARG A 435 10.28 -12.42 19.36
N GLU A 436 10.40 -12.61 18.03
CA GLU A 436 11.67 -13.04 17.42
C GLU A 436 12.78 -11.98 17.54
N THR A 437 12.42 -10.68 17.41
CA THR A 437 13.35 -9.58 17.58
C THR A 437 13.85 -9.50 19.02
N SER A 438 12.97 -9.64 20.00
CA SER A 438 13.33 -9.70 21.41
C SER A 438 14.31 -10.86 21.69
N ARG A 439 14.08 -12.07 21.15
CA ARG A 439 15.00 -13.21 21.25
C ARG A 439 16.36 -12.95 20.62
N LYS A 440 16.40 -12.37 19.41
CA LYS A 440 17.67 -12.06 18.74
C LYS A 440 18.51 -11.04 19.51
N GLN A 441 17.87 -10.04 20.10
CA GLN A 441 18.57 -9.07 20.96
C GLN A 441 19.15 -9.72 22.20
N PHE A 442 18.49 -10.76 22.72
CA PHE A 442 19.02 -11.59 23.81
C PHE A 442 20.32 -12.31 23.44
N VAL A 443 20.37 -12.94 22.26
CA VAL A 443 21.50 -13.77 21.81
C VAL A 443 22.74 -12.95 21.43
N HIS A 444 22.55 -11.75 20.80
CA HIS A 444 23.65 -10.99 20.20
C HIS A 444 24.24 -9.88 21.08
N HIS A 445 23.54 -9.39 22.10
CA HIS A 445 23.94 -8.21 22.87
C HIS A 445 24.16 -8.53 24.35
N GLY A 446 24.61 -9.74 24.69
CA GLY A 446 24.89 -10.16 26.04
C GLY A 446 25.04 -9.02 27.06
N TYR A 447 24.10 -8.92 28.02
CA TYR A 447 24.17 -8.10 29.23
C TYR A 447 23.79 -6.60 29.18
N ARG A 448 22.90 -6.11 28.29
CA ARG A 448 22.43 -4.72 28.45
C ARG A 448 20.90 -4.58 28.45
N LYS A 449 20.40 -4.14 29.64
CA LYS A 449 19.08 -3.51 29.95
C LYS A 449 17.84 -4.01 29.18
N HIS A 450 16.84 -4.50 29.95
CA HIS A 450 15.46 -4.75 29.53
C HIS A 450 15.22 -6.06 28.73
N GLN A 451 15.41 -7.21 29.38
CA GLN A 451 15.13 -8.51 28.74
C GLN A 451 13.71 -8.98 29.04
N LEU A 452 13.00 -9.40 27.97
CA LEU A 452 11.68 -10.00 28.00
C LEU A 452 11.81 -11.48 27.68
N LEU A 453 11.38 -12.35 28.58
CA LEU A 453 11.32 -13.79 28.37
C LEU A 453 9.92 -14.18 27.85
N VAL A 454 9.87 -14.78 26.68
CA VAL A 454 8.62 -15.18 26.03
C VAL A 454 8.73 -16.63 25.56
N GLY A 455 8.07 -17.51 26.26
CA GLY A 455 8.01 -18.93 25.94
C GLY A 455 8.82 -19.81 26.88
N GLU A 456 8.37 -21.05 27.03
CA GLU A 456 8.89 -22.03 27.97
C GLU A 456 10.39 -22.29 27.81
N ARG A 457 10.87 -22.47 26.58
CA ARG A 457 12.29 -22.74 26.31
C ARG A 457 13.21 -21.64 26.79
N ASP A 458 12.88 -20.38 26.51
CA ASP A 458 13.71 -19.23 26.88
C ASP A 458 13.76 -19.09 28.41
N ILE A 459 12.67 -19.47 29.07
CA ILE A 459 12.56 -19.46 30.56
C ILE A 459 13.37 -20.59 31.15
N TYR A 460 13.29 -21.82 30.62
CA TYR A 460 14.11 -22.95 31.09
C TYR A 460 15.60 -22.70 30.89
N GLU A 461 16.04 -22.22 29.73
CA GLU A 461 17.45 -21.94 29.47
C GLU A 461 18.04 -20.90 30.43
N VAL A 462 17.21 -19.91 30.84
CA VAL A 462 17.64 -18.87 31.79
C VAL A 462 17.62 -19.34 33.24
N LEU A 463 16.65 -20.19 33.62
CA LEU A 463 16.48 -20.68 34.97
C LEU A 463 17.45 -21.82 35.29
N ASP A 464 17.89 -22.58 34.28
CA ASP A 464 18.78 -23.75 34.43
C ASP A 464 20.28 -23.35 34.32
N ASP A 465 20.60 -22.14 33.83
CA ASP A 465 21.99 -21.66 33.65
C ASP A 465 22.54 -21.05 34.94
N ASP A 466 23.36 -21.84 35.64
CA ASP A 466 24.03 -21.46 36.91
C ASP A 466 25.06 -20.31 36.77
N THR A 467 25.40 -19.88 35.55
CA THR A 467 26.46 -18.90 35.27
C THR A 467 25.97 -17.43 35.20
N THR A 468 24.68 -17.16 35.41
CA THR A 468 24.06 -15.88 35.11
C THR A 468 23.86 -14.94 36.31
N ASP A 469 24.96 -14.47 36.89
CA ASP A 469 24.95 -13.66 38.14
C ASP A 469 24.48 -12.20 37.99
N ASN A 470 24.20 -11.66 36.76
CA ASN A 470 23.91 -10.23 36.57
C ASN A 470 22.83 -9.94 35.52
N ARG A 471 21.87 -10.81 35.31
CA ARG A 471 20.80 -10.59 34.31
C ARG A 471 19.62 -9.85 34.91
N ARG A 472 19.29 -8.66 34.39
CA ARG A 472 18.08 -7.93 34.74
C ARG A 472 16.96 -8.29 33.78
N PHE A 473 16.06 -9.17 34.19
CA PHE A 473 14.83 -9.48 33.45
C PHE A 473 13.73 -8.53 33.90
N ILE A 474 12.95 -8.02 32.91
CA ILE A 474 11.86 -7.09 33.19
C ILE A 474 10.53 -7.81 33.18
N GLY A 475 10.36 -8.83 32.35
CA GLY A 475 9.08 -9.49 32.25
C GLY A 475 9.15 -10.93 31.76
N ILE A 476 8.20 -11.73 32.23
CA ILE A 476 7.95 -13.11 31.80
C ILE A 476 6.53 -13.22 31.30
N ASN A 477 6.35 -13.90 30.15
CA ASN A 477 5.06 -14.29 29.63
C ASN A 477 5.00 -15.82 29.55
N LEU A 478 4.20 -16.42 30.42
CA LEU A 478 3.94 -17.85 30.47
C LEU A 478 2.58 -18.15 29.84
N ASP A 479 2.55 -19.06 28.88
CA ASP A 479 1.33 -19.55 28.23
C ASP A 479 1.08 -20.98 28.67
N LEU A 480 0.20 -21.18 29.65
CA LEU A 480 -0.08 -22.48 30.25
C LEU A 480 -0.95 -23.42 29.38
N TYR A 481 -1.52 -22.90 28.26
CA TYR A 481 -2.37 -23.71 27.37
C TYR A 481 -1.64 -24.70 26.47
N LYS A 482 -0.31 -24.62 26.38
CA LYS A 482 0.48 -25.49 25.50
C LYS A 482 1.21 -26.57 26.27
N ASN A 483 0.50 -27.68 26.58
CA ASN A 483 1.09 -28.94 27.11
C ASN A 483 2.23 -28.71 28.11
N VAL A 484 1.90 -28.19 29.26
CA VAL A 484 2.87 -28.01 30.35
C VAL A 484 3.06 -29.34 31.04
N GLU A 485 4.13 -30.08 30.76
CA GLU A 485 4.78 -30.86 31.78
C GLU A 485 5.15 -29.88 32.91
N GLU A 486 4.78 -30.12 34.13
CA GLU A 486 4.89 -29.26 35.32
C GLU A 486 6.17 -28.39 35.27
N LEU A 487 6.00 -27.06 35.26
CA LEU A 487 7.10 -26.11 35.28
C LEU A 487 7.67 -26.07 36.70
N ASN A 488 8.60 -26.95 37.00
CA ASN A 488 9.29 -26.98 38.27
C ASN A 488 10.35 -25.86 38.33
N ILE A 489 9.90 -24.66 38.67
CA ILE A 489 10.80 -23.52 38.92
C ILE A 489 11.29 -23.66 40.37
N SER A 490 12.59 -23.89 40.56
CA SER A 490 13.18 -23.93 41.90
C SER A 490 13.08 -22.56 42.58
N GLU A 491 12.81 -22.57 43.89
CA GLU A 491 12.76 -21.36 44.73
C GLU A 491 14.05 -20.52 44.56
N LYS A 492 15.21 -21.20 44.44
CA LYS A 492 16.52 -20.60 44.19
C LYS A 492 16.64 -19.89 42.81
N ALA A 493 15.94 -20.40 41.79
CA ALA A 493 15.94 -19.76 40.46
C ALA A 493 15.11 -18.48 40.47
N LEU A 494 14.00 -18.45 41.25
CA LEU A 494 13.21 -17.22 41.46
C LEU A 494 13.94 -16.19 42.32
N GLU A 495 14.68 -16.61 43.35
CA GLU A 495 15.51 -15.70 44.18
C GLU A 495 16.65 -15.01 43.38
N ARG A 496 17.16 -15.66 42.33
CA ARG A 496 18.23 -15.12 41.46
C ARG A 496 17.75 -14.04 40.50
N ILE A 497 16.45 -13.89 40.28
CA ILE A 497 15.89 -12.94 39.30
C ILE A 497 15.38 -11.72 40.07
N HIS A 498 16.29 -10.87 40.49
CA HIS A 498 16.03 -9.77 41.42
C HIS A 498 15.17 -8.62 40.92
N ASP A 499 14.85 -8.55 39.60
CA ASP A 499 14.19 -7.37 39.01
C ASP A 499 12.97 -7.69 38.13
N PHE A 500 12.19 -8.74 38.42
CA PHE A 500 10.92 -8.93 37.69
C PHE A 500 9.95 -7.78 37.93
N GLN A 501 9.65 -7.06 36.89
CA GLN A 501 8.62 -6.01 36.92
C GLN A 501 7.26 -6.53 36.47
N PHE A 502 7.26 -7.53 35.57
CA PHE A 502 6.01 -8.06 34.98
C PHE A 502 6.03 -9.58 34.88
N VAL A 503 4.97 -10.22 35.37
CA VAL A 503 4.70 -11.64 35.14
C VAL A 503 3.31 -11.73 34.51
N LYS A 504 3.21 -12.26 33.29
CA LYS A 504 1.93 -12.57 32.64
C LYS A 504 1.78 -14.09 32.58
N ILE A 505 0.71 -14.58 33.13
CA ILE A 505 0.32 -15.99 33.06
C ILE A 505 -1.00 -16.00 32.31
N ASN A 506 -1.05 -16.69 31.16
CA ASN A 506 -2.28 -16.88 30.40
C ASN A 506 -2.84 -18.29 30.76
N ASP A 507 -4.02 -18.29 31.37
CA ASP A 507 -4.83 -19.50 31.66
C ASP A 507 -5.66 -19.89 30.45
#